data_5d2572d6b74ffd3878cab05ce139236f
#
_entry.id   5d2572d6b74ffd3878cab05ce139236f
#
_cell.length_a   1.000
_cell.length_b   1.000
_cell.length_c   1.000
_cell.angle_alpha   90.00
_cell.angle_beta   90.00
_cell.angle_gamma   90.00
#
_symmetry.space_group_name_H-M   'P 1'
#
loop_
_entity.id
_entity.type
_entity.pdbx_description
1 polymer ?
#
loop_
_entity_poly.entity_id
_entity_poly.type
_entity_poly.pdbx_seq_one_letter_code
_entity_poly.pdbx_strand_id
1 'polypeptide(L)'
;MLGRGAVVLVELDPTVGHEQRGVRPCVVVSDPAVNDDQRFPVLCVIPVTGTPGEGALYPRLSPSTSGLTKTSYGLVDHLRSIDKRRIRRVYGALPAEELRTLDDALRLFLGLG
;
A
#
# COMPACT_ATOMS: atom_id res chain seq x y z
N MET A 1 -11.51 -5.50 10.84
CA MET A 1 -11.20 -6.20 9.58
C MET A 1 -10.32 -5.33 8.69
N LEU A 2 -9.25 -5.90 8.16
CA LEU A 2 -8.30 -5.17 7.33
C LEU A 2 -8.55 -5.51 5.85
N GLY A 3 -9.23 -4.59 5.16
CA GLY A 3 -9.61 -4.77 3.77
C GLY A 3 -8.57 -4.24 2.78
N ARG A 4 -8.78 -4.54 1.50
CA ARG A 4 -8.01 -3.95 0.40
C ARG A 4 -8.25 -2.45 0.37
N GLY A 5 -7.19 -1.69 0.20
CA GLY A 5 -7.25 -0.23 0.22
C GLY A 5 -7.06 0.38 1.60
N ALA A 6 -7.00 -0.43 2.67
CA ALA A 6 -6.67 0.09 3.99
C ALA A 6 -5.29 0.75 3.97
N VAL A 7 -5.17 1.91 4.61
CA VAL A 7 -3.90 2.62 4.74
C VAL A 7 -3.36 2.40 6.14
N VAL A 8 -2.16 1.84 6.20
CA VAL A 8 -1.52 1.43 7.46
C VAL A 8 -0.12 2.01 7.55
N LEU A 9 0.34 2.24 8.76
CA LEU A 9 1.72 2.62 9.02
C LEU A 9 2.54 1.36 9.26
N VAL A 10 3.61 1.18 8.50
CA VAL A 10 4.39 -0.06 8.47
C VAL A 10 5.86 0.23 8.70
N GLU A 11 6.51 -0.58 9.53
CA GLU A 11 7.95 -0.63 9.66
C GLU A 11 8.53 -1.44 8.49
N LEU A 12 9.20 -0.75 7.56
CA LEU A 12 9.72 -1.38 6.35
C LEU A 12 11.17 -1.87 6.48
N ASP A 13 11.90 -1.40 7.48
CA ASP A 13 13.28 -1.84 7.67
C ASP A 13 13.35 -3.27 8.22
N PRO A 14 14.36 -4.04 7.84
CA PRO A 14 15.45 -3.69 6.93
C PRO A 14 15.03 -3.75 5.46
N THR A 15 15.59 -2.85 4.65
CA THR A 15 15.37 -2.79 3.20
C THR A 15 16.70 -2.80 2.46
N VAL A 16 16.65 -3.02 1.14
CA VAL A 16 17.83 -3.10 0.29
C VAL A 16 17.70 -2.14 -0.88
N GLY A 17 18.78 -1.40 -1.17
CA GLY A 17 18.88 -0.56 -2.36
C GLY A 17 17.87 0.57 -2.40
N HIS A 18 17.09 0.61 -3.49
CA HIS A 18 16.11 1.68 -3.75
C HIS A 18 14.75 1.46 -3.09
N GLU A 19 14.59 0.41 -2.29
CA GLU A 19 13.34 0.17 -1.58
C GLU A 19 13.07 1.27 -0.56
N GLN A 20 11.78 1.55 -0.32
CA GLN A 20 11.37 2.51 0.72
C GLN A 20 11.82 2.03 2.09
N ARG A 21 12.22 2.96 2.95
CA ARG A 21 12.82 2.68 4.25
C ARG A 21 12.02 3.29 5.39
N GLY A 22 12.28 2.76 6.59
CA GLY A 22 11.73 3.29 7.82
C GLY A 22 10.27 2.98 8.00
N VAL A 23 9.61 3.80 8.80
CA VAL A 23 8.18 3.68 9.07
C VAL A 23 7.44 4.54 8.06
N ARG A 24 6.60 3.91 7.23
CA ARG A 24 5.93 4.57 6.11
C ARG A 24 4.47 4.16 6.02
N PRO A 25 3.61 5.07 5.52
CA PRO A 25 2.27 4.67 5.13
C PRO A 25 2.33 3.70 3.97
N CYS A 26 1.47 2.69 4.01
CA CYS A 26 1.34 1.70 2.96
C CYS A 26 -0.12 1.41 2.72
N VAL A 27 -0.46 1.02 1.49
CA VAL A 27 -1.81 0.56 1.14
C VAL A 27 -1.83 -0.96 1.13
N VAL A 28 -2.75 -1.55 1.87
CA VAL A 28 -2.96 -3.01 1.88
C VAL A 28 -3.67 -3.40 0.59
N VAL A 29 -3.12 -4.37 -0.12
CA VAL A 29 -3.69 -4.83 -1.41
C VAL A 29 -4.03 -6.31 -1.43
N SER A 30 -3.64 -7.08 -0.42
CA SER A 30 -4.05 -8.47 -0.28
C SER A 30 -5.50 -8.59 0.17
N ASP A 31 -6.10 -9.75 -0.11
CA ASP A 31 -7.50 -10.02 0.18
C ASP A 31 -7.75 -10.08 1.71
N PRO A 32 -8.90 -9.60 2.19
CA PRO A 32 -9.25 -9.72 3.62
C PRO A 32 -9.17 -11.14 4.18
N ALA A 33 -9.45 -12.15 3.36
CA ALA A 33 -9.34 -13.54 3.78
C ALA A 33 -7.91 -13.91 4.19
N VAL A 34 -6.91 -13.26 3.59
CA VAL A 34 -5.50 -13.38 3.98
C VAL A 34 -5.19 -12.47 5.16
N ASN A 35 -5.64 -11.22 5.08
CA ASN A 35 -5.28 -10.18 6.05
C ASN A 35 -5.77 -10.51 7.46
N ASP A 36 -6.96 -11.11 7.56
CA ASP A 36 -7.61 -11.38 8.84
C ASP A 36 -7.40 -12.81 9.34
N ASP A 37 -6.76 -13.67 8.55
CA ASP A 37 -6.54 -15.07 8.91
C ASP A 37 -5.17 -15.24 9.56
N GLN A 38 -5.16 -15.65 10.82
CA GLN A 38 -3.93 -15.82 11.60
C GLN A 38 -3.00 -16.90 11.04
N ARG A 39 -3.50 -17.80 10.19
CA ARG A 39 -2.67 -18.81 9.54
C ARG A 39 -1.71 -18.20 8.52
N PHE A 40 -2.01 -16.99 8.02
CA PHE A 40 -1.14 -16.27 7.10
C PHE A 40 -0.38 -15.18 7.86
N PRO A 41 0.92 -15.36 8.11
CA PRO A 41 1.68 -14.39 8.91
C PRO A 41 2.04 -13.12 8.17
N VAL A 42 1.86 -13.09 6.84
CA VAL A 42 2.20 -11.93 6.00
C VAL A 42 0.99 -11.42 5.24
N LEU A 43 1.06 -10.17 4.84
CA LEU A 43 0.12 -9.57 3.89
C LEU A 43 0.89 -8.71 2.89
N CYS A 44 0.22 -8.24 1.85
CA CYS A 44 0.86 -7.52 0.76
C CYS A 44 0.50 -6.04 0.80
N VAL A 45 1.51 -5.19 0.67
CA VAL A 45 1.33 -3.73 0.72
C VAL A 45 2.07 -3.04 -0.41
N ILE A 46 1.62 -1.81 -0.71
CA ILE A 46 2.29 -0.86 -1.60
C ILE A 46 2.68 0.34 -0.74
N PRO A 47 3.99 0.67 -0.65
CA PRO A 47 4.42 1.87 0.06
C PRO A 47 3.92 3.15 -0.59
N VAL A 48 3.73 4.18 0.23
CA VAL A 48 3.25 5.49 -0.20
C VAL A 48 4.33 6.53 0.06
N THR A 49 4.52 7.44 -0.89
CA THR A 49 5.49 8.53 -0.79
C THR A 49 4.81 9.88 -1.05
N GLY A 50 5.36 10.96 -0.44
CA GLY A 50 4.95 12.32 -0.77
C GLY A 50 5.65 12.90 -1.99
N THR A 51 6.65 12.21 -2.53
CA THR A 51 7.39 12.65 -3.70
C THR A 51 6.68 12.24 -4.98
N PRO A 52 6.34 13.17 -5.88
CA PRO A 52 5.67 12.81 -7.14
C PRO A 52 6.51 11.84 -7.97
N GLY A 53 5.83 10.81 -8.51
CA GLY A 53 6.40 9.92 -9.50
C GLY A 53 5.74 10.16 -10.85
N GLU A 54 6.38 9.73 -11.93
CA GLU A 54 5.84 9.86 -13.27
C GLU A 54 5.38 8.51 -13.81
N GLY A 55 4.23 8.52 -14.47
CA GLY A 55 3.71 7.35 -15.15
C GLY A 55 2.66 6.57 -14.35
N ALA A 56 2.14 5.54 -15.00
CA ALA A 56 0.97 4.80 -14.52
C ALA A 56 1.22 3.96 -13.27
N LEU A 57 2.49 3.71 -12.92
CA LEU A 57 2.83 2.91 -11.75
C LEU A 57 2.84 3.71 -10.44
N TYR A 58 2.58 5.03 -10.50
CA TYR A 58 2.61 5.90 -9.32
C TYR A 58 1.30 6.69 -9.19
N PRO A 59 0.18 5.99 -8.96
CA PRO A 59 -1.12 6.66 -8.85
C PRO A 59 -1.14 7.66 -7.70
N ARG A 60 -1.81 8.78 -7.96
CA ARG A 60 -1.98 9.85 -6.98
C ARG A 60 -3.05 9.47 -5.96
N LEU A 61 -2.75 9.74 -4.69
CA LEU A 61 -3.63 9.50 -3.55
C LEU A 61 -3.86 10.82 -2.84
N SER A 62 -5.11 11.24 -2.73
CA SER A 62 -5.47 12.51 -2.11
C SER A 62 -5.74 12.35 -0.61
N PRO A 63 -5.56 13.42 0.18
CA PRO A 63 -6.08 13.44 1.55
C PRO A 63 -7.59 13.17 1.54
N SER A 64 -8.03 12.18 2.31
CA SER A 64 -9.41 11.69 2.23
C SER A 64 -9.71 10.78 3.42
N THR A 65 -10.64 9.85 3.24
CA THR A 65 -10.93 8.77 4.19
C THR A 65 -9.72 7.84 4.40
N SER A 66 -8.68 7.98 3.59
CA SER A 66 -7.43 7.23 3.75
C SER A 66 -6.66 7.60 5.02
N GLY A 67 -6.89 8.79 5.55
CA GLY A 67 -6.12 9.32 6.67
C GLY A 67 -4.78 9.95 6.26
N LEU A 68 -4.46 9.97 4.96
CA LEU A 68 -3.28 10.69 4.47
C LEU A 68 -3.49 12.20 4.63
N THR A 69 -2.47 12.91 5.08
CA THR A 69 -2.58 14.34 5.39
C THR A 69 -2.20 15.24 4.23
N LYS A 70 -1.57 14.70 3.20
CA LYS A 70 -1.16 15.44 2.00
C LYS A 70 -1.28 14.55 0.77
N THR A 71 -1.30 15.17 -0.41
CA THR A 71 -1.24 14.44 -1.68
C THR A 71 -0.02 13.53 -1.69
N SER A 72 -0.24 12.27 -2.02
CA SER A 72 0.75 11.22 -1.96
C SER A 72 0.66 10.34 -3.21
N TYR A 73 1.59 9.43 -3.36
CA TYR A 73 1.69 8.57 -4.54
C TYR A 73 1.97 7.14 -4.09
N GLY A 74 1.22 6.19 -4.65
CA GLY A 74 1.47 4.78 -4.40
C GLY A 74 2.64 4.29 -5.25
N LEU A 75 3.62 3.66 -4.62
CA LEU A 75 4.77 3.10 -5.32
C LEU A 75 4.47 1.66 -5.70
N VAL A 76 3.72 1.46 -6.78
CA VAL A 76 3.22 0.14 -7.16
C VAL A 76 4.35 -0.84 -7.46
N ASP A 77 5.45 -0.37 -8.05
CA ASP A 77 6.62 -1.18 -8.32
C ASP A 77 7.43 -1.54 -7.06
N HIS A 78 7.06 -0.99 -5.90
CA HIS A 78 7.63 -1.37 -4.61
C HIS A 78 6.72 -2.35 -3.84
N LEU A 79 5.75 -2.93 -4.52
CA LEU A 79 4.86 -3.95 -3.95
C LEU A 79 5.66 -5.00 -3.20
N ARG A 80 5.26 -5.30 -1.96
CA ARG A 80 5.96 -6.30 -1.15
C ARG A 80 5.05 -6.95 -0.13
N SER A 81 5.43 -8.15 0.27
CA SER A 81 4.85 -8.80 1.44
C SER A 81 5.57 -8.33 2.70
N ILE A 82 4.83 -8.16 3.75
CA ILE A 82 5.38 -7.81 5.07
C ILE A 82 4.79 -8.73 6.13
N ASP A 83 5.53 -8.95 7.19
CA ASP A 83 4.99 -9.62 8.38
C ASP A 83 3.94 -8.69 9.00
N LYS A 84 2.79 -9.25 9.35
CA LYS A 84 1.69 -8.47 9.94
C LYS A 84 2.09 -7.73 11.21
N ARG A 85 3.09 -8.23 11.94
CA ARG A 85 3.60 -7.58 13.15
C ARG A 85 4.32 -6.26 12.86
N ARG A 86 4.65 -5.98 11.60
CA ARG A 86 5.27 -4.72 11.20
C ARG A 86 4.26 -3.58 11.09
N ILE A 87 2.97 -3.87 11.14
CA ILE A 87 1.92 -2.84 11.11
C ILE A 87 1.87 -2.17 12.48
N ARG A 88 2.08 -0.85 12.49
CA ARG A 88 2.11 -0.03 13.70
C ARG A 88 0.78 0.66 13.97
N ARG A 89 0.02 0.97 12.91
CA ARG A 89 -1.18 1.78 13.03
C ARG A 89 -2.05 1.62 11.78
N VAL A 90 -3.35 1.75 11.95
CA VAL A 90 -4.30 1.82 10.83
C VAL A 90 -4.84 3.24 10.76
N TYR A 91 -4.70 3.90 9.60
CA TYR A 91 -5.16 5.27 9.40
C TYR A 91 -6.57 5.35 8.87
N GLY A 92 -6.91 4.56 7.88
CA GLY A 92 -8.20 4.61 7.20
C GLY A 92 -8.18 3.74 5.96
N ALA A 93 -8.94 4.13 4.94
CA ALA A 93 -9.02 3.40 3.68
C ALA A 93 -9.15 4.35 2.51
N LEU A 94 -8.57 3.97 1.36
CA LEU A 94 -8.71 4.72 0.12
C LEU A 94 -10.17 4.76 -0.32
N PRO A 95 -10.61 5.88 -0.93
CA PRO A 95 -11.88 5.88 -1.66
C PRO A 95 -11.86 4.83 -2.77
N ALA A 96 -13.04 4.33 -3.13
CA ALA A 96 -13.16 3.26 -4.12
C ALA A 96 -12.52 3.63 -5.47
N GLU A 97 -12.62 4.89 -5.90
CA GLU A 97 -12.00 5.37 -7.14
C GLU A 97 -10.48 5.25 -7.12
N GLU A 98 -9.87 5.64 -6.02
CA GLU A 98 -8.42 5.58 -5.89
C GLU A 98 -7.96 4.14 -5.81
N LEU A 99 -8.70 3.27 -5.15
CA LEU A 99 -8.38 1.85 -5.13
C LEU A 99 -8.47 1.23 -6.53
N ARG A 100 -9.46 1.60 -7.33
CA ARG A 100 -9.56 1.13 -8.72
C ARG A 100 -8.36 1.56 -9.55
N THR A 101 -7.94 2.81 -9.43
CA THR A 101 -6.76 3.32 -10.15
C THR A 101 -5.50 2.57 -9.70
N LEU A 102 -5.37 2.32 -8.41
CA LEU A 102 -4.27 1.54 -7.86
C LEU A 102 -4.27 0.11 -8.42
N ASP A 103 -5.44 -0.52 -8.49
CA ASP A 103 -5.58 -1.87 -9.03
C ASP A 103 -5.24 -1.93 -10.52
N ASP A 104 -5.58 -0.92 -11.29
CA ASP A 104 -5.18 -0.84 -12.70
C ASP A 104 -3.66 -0.78 -12.84
N ALA A 105 -3.01 0.00 -11.99
CA ALA A 105 -1.55 0.05 -11.96
C ALA A 105 -0.93 -1.30 -11.55
N LEU A 106 -1.54 -2.00 -10.60
CA LEU A 106 -1.12 -3.34 -10.19
C LEU A 106 -1.24 -4.34 -11.35
N ARG A 107 -2.34 -4.32 -12.08
CA ARG A 107 -2.51 -5.19 -13.26
C ARG A 107 -1.43 -4.93 -14.29
N LEU A 108 -1.12 -3.67 -14.52
CA LEU A 108 -0.06 -3.28 -15.45
C LEU A 108 1.30 -3.80 -14.97
N PHE A 109 1.63 -3.56 -13.72
CA PHE A 109 2.93 -3.96 -13.16
C PHE A 109 3.12 -5.47 -13.14
N LEU A 110 2.07 -6.20 -12.79
CA LEU A 110 2.11 -7.66 -12.68
C LEU A 110 1.80 -8.38 -13.99
N GLY A 111 1.45 -7.65 -15.04
CA GLY A 111 1.10 -8.25 -16.33
C GLY A 111 -0.21 -9.03 -16.31
N LEU A 112 -1.14 -8.65 -15.46
CA LEU A 112 -2.47 -9.27 -15.39
C LEU A 112 -3.44 -8.55 -16.32
N GLY A 113 -4.11 -9.30 -17.13
CA GLY A 113 -5.01 -8.78 -18.16
C GLY A 113 -6.23 -8.04 -17.66
#